data_6cdc1945237ed3c90d9161bf7038c60e
#
_entry.id   6cdc1945237ed3c90d9161bf7038c60e
#
_cell.length_a   1.000
_cell.length_b   1.000
_cell.length_c   1.000
_cell.angle_alpha   90.00
_cell.angle_beta   90.00
_cell.angle_gamma   90.00
#
_symmetry.space_group_name_H-M   'P 1'
#
loop_
_entity.id
_entity.type
_entity.pdbx_description
1 polymer ?
#
loop_
_entity_poly.entity_id
_entity_poly.type
_entity_poly.pdbx_seq_one_letter_code
_entity_poly.pdbx_strand_id
1 'polypeptide(L)'
;MRNKENVGHEQRVETSAMRSYRRFCGMLNSGKLDSCLMEPFGALCRKLDVDPAEVESMLVKELGMTGEETLDLALRRAAVRHKFRVFFAGRICP
;
A
#
# COMPACT_ATOMS: atom_id res chain seq x y z
N MET A 1 22.58 -28.45 1.48
CA MET A 1 22.23 -27.84 1.57
C MET A 1 22.06 -27.36 1.78
N ARG A 2 22.23 -27.44 1.71
CA ARG A 2 21.94 -26.71 1.98
C ARG A 2 21.64 -26.11 1.98
N ASN A 3 21.93 -26.11 1.73
CA ASN A 3 21.59 -25.16 1.78
C ASN A 3 21.02 -24.91 1.62
N LYS A 4 21.09 -25.41 0.96
CA LYS A 4 20.22 -24.99 0.86
C LYS A 4 19.65 -24.60 1.77
N GLU A 5 19.78 -24.53 2.38
CA GLU A 5 19.36 -23.98 3.35
C GLU A 5 19.69 -22.73 3.66
N ASN A 6 20.58 -22.37 3.33
CA ASN A 6 21.00 -21.10 3.44
C ASN A 6 20.26 -20.16 2.69
N VAL A 7 19.87 -20.50 1.55
CA VAL A 7 19.02 -19.70 0.72
C VAL A 7 17.78 -19.35 1.46
N GLY A 8 17.18 -20.30 2.10
CA GLY A 8 16.02 -20.03 2.89
C GLY A 8 16.30 -19.05 4.03
N HIS A 9 17.51 -19.13 4.53
CA HIS A 9 17.89 -18.24 5.60
C HIS A 9 17.93 -16.80 5.10
N GLU A 10 18.46 -16.55 3.94
CA GLU A 10 18.49 -15.20 3.42
C GLU A 10 17.11 -14.67 3.21
N GLN A 11 16.22 -15.50 2.78
CA GLN A 11 14.86 -15.08 2.54
C GLN A 11 14.16 -14.71 3.82
N ARG A 12 14.58 -15.29 4.91
CA ARG A 12 13.97 -14.99 6.18
C ARG A 12 14.45 -13.66 6.76
N VAL A 13 15.61 -13.19 6.27
CA VAL A 13 16.14 -11.94 6.77
C VAL A 13 15.48 -10.81 6.01
N GLU A 14 14.37 -10.36 6.54
CA GLU A 14 13.62 -9.32 5.91
C GLU A 14 14.10 -7.97 6.39
N THR A 15 14.39 -7.06 5.50
CA THR A 15 14.86 -5.74 5.89
C THR A 15 13.70 -4.94 6.46
N SER A 16 14.04 -3.87 7.16
CA SER A 16 13.04 -2.95 7.69
C SER A 16 12.22 -2.36 6.55
N ALA A 17 12.88 -2.03 5.45
CA ALA A 17 12.19 -1.46 4.31
C ALA A 17 11.17 -2.43 3.72
N MET A 18 11.52 -3.71 3.67
CA MET A 18 10.60 -4.71 3.15
C MET A 18 9.38 -4.89 4.05
N ARG A 19 9.59 -4.85 5.35
CA ARG A 19 8.47 -4.95 6.29
C ARG A 19 7.54 -3.76 6.17
N SER A 20 8.13 -2.57 6.07
CA SER A 20 7.35 -1.35 5.93
C SER A 20 6.54 -1.37 4.64
N TYR A 21 7.18 -1.77 3.56
CA TYR A 21 6.56 -1.87 2.25
C TYR A 21 5.39 -2.86 2.28
N ARG A 22 5.62 -4.02 2.87
CA ARG A 22 4.60 -5.05 2.92
C ARG A 22 3.39 -4.60 3.74
N ARG A 23 3.66 -3.94 4.86
CA ARG A 23 2.59 -3.44 5.71
C ARG A 23 1.77 -2.38 4.96
N PHE A 24 2.48 -1.45 4.31
CA PHE A 24 1.82 -0.39 3.56
C PHE A 24 0.94 -0.96 2.44
N CYS A 25 1.50 -1.84 1.63
CA CYS A 25 0.75 -2.43 0.53
C CYS A 25 -0.41 -3.29 1.02
N GLY A 26 -0.21 -4.02 2.09
CA GLY A 26 -1.27 -4.83 2.66
C GLY A 26 -2.45 -3.99 3.12
N MET A 27 -2.15 -2.86 3.76
CA MET A 27 -3.21 -1.97 4.22
C MET A 27 -3.93 -1.32 3.04
N LEU A 28 -3.18 -0.93 2.00
CA LEU A 28 -3.82 -0.38 0.81
C LEU A 28 -4.75 -1.38 0.17
N ASN A 29 -4.27 -2.61 0.02
CA ASN A 29 -5.05 -3.64 -0.68
C ASN A 29 -6.26 -4.10 0.11
N SER A 30 -6.22 -3.93 1.42
CA SER A 30 -7.34 -4.34 2.26
C SER A 30 -8.52 -3.37 2.18
N GLY A 31 -8.31 -2.19 1.63
CA GLY A 31 -9.33 -1.16 1.59
C GLY A 31 -9.49 -0.39 2.88
N LYS A 32 -8.72 -0.73 3.90
CA LYS A 32 -8.84 -0.08 5.20
C LYS A 32 -8.38 1.37 5.19
N LEU A 33 -7.58 1.74 4.20
CA LEU A 33 -7.08 3.10 4.09
C LEU A 33 -7.88 3.97 3.15
N ASP A 34 -8.95 3.47 2.59
CA ASP A 34 -9.70 4.23 1.59
C ASP A 34 -10.09 5.62 2.05
N SER A 35 -10.46 5.76 3.31
CA SER A 35 -10.86 7.06 3.83
C SER A 35 -9.68 7.98 4.09
N CYS A 36 -8.47 7.47 3.99
CA CYS A 36 -7.26 8.24 4.29
C CYS A 36 -6.42 8.54 3.06
N LEU A 37 -6.88 8.13 1.89
CA LEU A 37 -6.05 8.22 0.69
C LEU A 37 -5.81 9.64 0.20
N MET A 38 -6.56 10.61 0.71
CA MET A 38 -6.35 11.99 0.36
C MET A 38 -5.23 12.63 1.19
N GLU A 39 -4.74 11.93 2.18
CA GLU A 39 -3.68 12.47 3.03
C GLU A 39 -2.34 12.39 2.33
N PRO A 40 -1.39 13.25 2.71
CA PRO A 40 -0.05 13.16 2.14
C PRO A 40 0.57 11.81 2.47
N PHE A 41 1.40 11.32 1.55
CA PHE A 41 2.02 10.02 1.70
C PHE A 41 2.76 9.87 3.04
N GLY A 42 3.54 10.90 3.41
CA GLY A 42 4.29 10.82 4.66
C GLY A 42 3.37 10.72 5.89
N ALA A 43 2.26 11.44 5.85
CA ALA A 43 1.32 11.40 6.97
C ALA A 43 0.68 10.02 7.07
N LEU A 44 0.34 9.45 5.94
CA LEU A 44 -0.26 8.12 5.92
C LEU A 44 0.70 7.06 6.43
N CYS A 45 1.97 7.15 6.03
CA CYS A 45 2.96 6.21 6.51
C CYS A 45 3.13 6.31 8.02
N ARG A 46 3.08 7.52 8.55
CA ARG A 46 3.20 7.68 10.00
C ARG A 46 2.02 7.07 10.73
N LYS A 47 0.84 7.14 10.14
CA LYS A 47 -0.33 6.49 10.73
C LYS A 47 -0.15 4.98 10.79
N LEU A 48 0.56 4.42 9.81
CA LEU A 48 0.79 2.99 9.75
C LEU A 48 2.04 2.58 10.51
N ASP A 49 2.72 3.57 11.12
CA ASP A 49 3.94 3.31 11.87
C ASP A 49 5.00 2.70 10.96
N VAL A 50 5.15 3.25 9.77
CA VAL A 50 6.19 2.82 8.84
C VAL A 50 6.96 4.04 8.38
N ASP A 51 8.21 3.83 7.99
CA ASP A 51 9.08 4.92 7.55
C ASP A 51 8.74 5.28 6.10
N PRO A 52 8.32 6.52 5.83
CA PRO A 52 7.97 6.90 4.47
C PRO A 52 9.10 6.72 3.47
N ALA A 53 10.33 7.00 3.89
CA ALA A 53 11.48 6.87 3.00
C ALA A 53 11.70 5.42 2.59
N GLU A 54 11.51 4.51 3.53
CA GLU A 54 11.66 3.09 3.25
C GLU A 54 10.58 2.61 2.31
N VAL A 55 9.35 3.02 2.56
CA VAL A 55 8.23 2.60 1.72
C VAL A 55 8.40 3.15 0.33
N GLU A 56 8.76 4.43 0.20
CA GLU A 56 8.92 5.03 -1.12
C GLU A 56 10.04 4.36 -1.90
N SER A 57 11.15 4.08 -1.23
CA SER A 57 12.27 3.41 -1.86
C SER A 57 11.82 2.07 -2.45
N MET A 58 11.04 1.32 -1.69
CA MET A 58 10.55 0.03 -2.15
C MET A 58 9.51 0.17 -3.26
N LEU A 59 8.66 1.19 -3.19
CA LEU A 59 7.67 1.41 -4.24
C LEU A 59 8.35 1.72 -5.57
N VAL A 60 9.38 2.56 -5.53
CA VAL A 60 10.12 2.88 -6.74
C VAL A 60 10.80 1.64 -7.28
N LYS A 61 11.40 0.86 -6.39
CA LYS A 61 12.11 -0.33 -6.81
C LYS A 61 11.20 -1.41 -7.37
N GLU A 62 10.09 -1.64 -6.70
CA GLU A 62 9.21 -2.75 -7.08
C GLU A 62 8.15 -2.37 -8.12
N LEU A 63 7.66 -1.16 -8.06
CA LEU A 63 6.56 -0.73 -8.92
C LEU A 63 6.91 0.41 -9.86
N GLY A 64 8.07 1.02 -9.69
CA GLY A 64 8.45 2.15 -10.50
C GLY A 64 7.59 3.37 -10.23
N MET A 65 7.03 3.48 -9.02
CA MET A 65 6.13 4.57 -8.66
C MET A 65 6.57 5.23 -7.39
N THR A 66 6.36 6.54 -7.31
CA THR A 66 6.63 7.25 -6.06
C THR A 66 5.49 6.97 -5.09
N GLY A 67 5.67 7.40 -3.84
CA GLY A 67 4.63 7.23 -2.84
C GLY A 67 3.35 7.97 -3.22
N GLU A 68 3.49 9.19 -3.72
CA GLU A 68 2.32 9.97 -4.11
C GLU A 68 1.61 9.36 -5.32
N GLU A 69 2.38 8.84 -6.27
CA GLU A 69 1.78 8.19 -7.43
C GLU A 69 1.03 6.94 -7.03
N THR A 70 1.58 6.21 -6.06
CA THR A 70 0.92 5.01 -5.57
C THR A 70 -0.39 5.34 -4.88
N LEU A 71 -0.41 6.41 -4.08
CA LEU A 71 -1.64 6.84 -3.43
C LEU A 71 -2.66 7.32 -4.43
N ASP A 72 -2.20 8.01 -5.49
CA ASP A 72 -3.10 8.49 -6.51
C ASP A 72 -3.79 7.32 -7.21
N LEU A 73 -3.02 6.28 -7.52
CA LEU A 73 -3.59 5.09 -8.15
C LEU A 73 -4.57 4.40 -7.19
N ALA A 74 -4.21 4.29 -5.92
CA ALA A 74 -5.08 3.68 -4.93
C ALA A 74 -6.37 4.49 -4.76
N LEU A 75 -6.25 5.81 -4.81
CA LEU A 75 -7.40 6.69 -4.68
C LEU A 75 -8.36 6.49 -5.86
N ARG A 76 -7.81 6.36 -7.06
CA ARG A 76 -8.64 6.13 -8.25
C ARG A 76 -9.40 4.81 -8.14
N ARG A 77 -8.72 3.78 -7.62
CA ARG A 77 -9.37 2.48 -7.45
C ARG A 77 -10.45 2.56 -6.39
N ALA A 78 -10.17 3.26 -5.31
CA ALA A 78 -11.15 3.42 -4.25
C ALA A 78 -12.34 4.23 -4.75
N ALA A 79 -12.10 5.25 -5.55
CA ALA A 79 -13.17 6.08 -6.09
C ALA A 79 -14.11 5.24 -6.97
N VAL A 80 -13.55 4.34 -7.76
CA VAL A 80 -14.37 3.47 -8.59
C VAL A 80 -15.23 2.56 -7.71
N ARG A 81 -14.65 1.96 -6.69
CA ARG A 81 -15.40 1.09 -5.78
C ARG A 81 -16.54 1.85 -5.11
N HIS A 82 -16.23 3.03 -4.59
CA HIS A 82 -17.21 3.81 -3.86
C HIS A 82 -18.24 4.44 -4.79
N LYS A 83 -17.78 4.85 -5.96
CA LYS A 83 -18.70 5.42 -6.93
C LYS A 83 -19.70 4.38 -7.38
N PHE A 84 -19.24 3.14 -7.53
CA PHE A 84 -20.13 2.06 -7.93
C PHE A 84 -21.20 1.82 -6.87
N ARG A 85 -20.83 1.82 -5.61
CA ARG A 85 -21.78 1.67 -4.53
C ARG A 85 -22.76 2.82 -4.49
N VAL A 86 -22.24 4.02 -4.62
CA VAL A 86 -23.08 5.20 -4.60
C VAL A 86 -24.03 5.20 -5.77
N PHE A 87 -23.55 4.74 -6.93
CA PHE A 87 -24.38 4.65 -8.11
C PHE A 87 -25.58 3.75 -7.85
N PHE A 88 -25.34 2.58 -7.31
CA PHE A 88 -26.44 1.66 -7.01
C PHE A 88 -27.35 2.22 -5.95
N ALA A 89 -26.80 2.82 -4.91
CA ALA A 89 -27.62 3.40 -3.87
C ALA A 89 -28.47 4.53 -4.43
N GLY A 90 -27.90 5.33 -5.30
CA GLY A 90 -28.63 6.42 -5.91
C GLY A 90 -29.75 5.93 -6.80
N ARG A 91 -29.56 4.81 -7.44
CA ARG A 91 -30.61 4.27 -8.29
C ARG A 91 -31.75 3.68 -7.48
N ILE A 92 -31.41 3.18 -6.31
CA ILE A 92 -32.40 2.60 -5.43
C ILE A 92 -33.11 3.68 -4.65
N CYS A 93 -32.41 4.74 -4.32
CA CYS A 93 -32.95 5.80 -3.51
C CYS A 93 -32.81 7.14 -4.22
N PRO A 94 -33.40 7.33 -5.34
CA PRO A 94 -33.24 8.57 -6.09
C PRO A 94 -33.86 9.77 -5.39
#